data_55663a6307495600f92ae7c413e04a60
#
_entry.id   55663a6307495600f92ae7c413e04a60
#
_cell.length_a   1.000
_cell.length_b   1.000
_cell.length_c   1.000
_cell.angle_alpha   90.00
_cell.angle_beta   90.00
_cell.angle_gamma   90.00
#
_symmetry.space_group_name_H-M   'P 1'
#
loop_
_entity.id
_entity.type
_entity.pdbx_description
1 polymer ?
#
loop_
_entity_poly.entity_id
_entity_poly.type
_entity_poly.pdbx_seq_one_letter_code
_entity_poly.pdbx_strand_id
1 'polypeptide(L)'
;SYSVLRSKFDAWLMEQAEEAGAQLITGIRVDNVVQRDGRVVGVEADGDILEAKVVILADGVNSLLAEKLGMAKRVEASHVAVGVKELIELPKSVIEDRFQLQGNEGAACLFAGAPTDGLMGGGFLYTNETTLSLGLVCGLHH
;
A
#
# COMPACT_ATOMS: atom_id res chain seq x y z
N SER A 1 4.17 -18.25 -2.53
CA SER A 1 3.64 -16.86 -2.45
C SER A 1 2.25 -16.88 -1.86
N TYR A 2 1.84 -15.81 -1.23
CA TYR A 2 0.51 -15.64 -0.66
C TYR A 2 -0.14 -14.39 -1.24
N SER A 3 -1.43 -14.47 -1.56
CA SER A 3 -2.29 -13.34 -1.86
C SER A 3 -3.02 -12.95 -0.58
N VAL A 4 -3.03 -11.68 -0.24
CA VAL A 4 -3.65 -11.19 0.99
C VAL A 4 -4.53 -9.97 0.72
N LEU A 5 -5.64 -9.88 1.43
CA LEU A 5 -6.43 -8.66 1.49
C LEU A 5 -5.79 -7.70 2.49
N ARG A 6 -5.24 -6.58 2.00
CA ARG A 6 -4.52 -5.60 2.81
C ARG A 6 -5.34 -5.08 3.99
N SER A 7 -6.65 -4.89 3.82
CA SER A 7 -7.55 -4.47 4.91
C SER A 7 -7.59 -5.44 6.10
N LYS A 8 -7.41 -6.73 5.84
CA LYS A 8 -7.33 -7.76 6.90
C LYS A 8 -5.91 -7.95 7.39
N PHE A 9 -4.97 -8.04 6.46
CA PHE A 9 -3.56 -8.28 6.78
C PHE A 9 -2.95 -7.13 7.58
N ASP A 10 -3.23 -5.88 7.19
CA ASP A 10 -2.68 -4.71 7.89
C ASP A 10 -3.21 -4.61 9.32
N ALA A 11 -4.50 -4.89 9.54
CA ALA A 11 -5.08 -4.94 10.89
C ALA A 11 -4.41 -6.02 11.75
N TRP A 12 -4.26 -7.22 11.23
CA TRP A 12 -3.55 -8.30 11.92
C TRP A 12 -2.09 -7.94 12.25
N LEU A 13 -1.37 -7.33 11.29
CA LEU A 13 0.02 -6.93 11.51
C LEU A 13 0.14 -5.83 12.57
N MET A 14 -0.82 -4.93 12.64
CA MET A 14 -0.89 -3.91 13.67
C MET A 14 -1.11 -4.52 15.06
N GLU A 15 -2.00 -5.50 15.19
CA GLU A 15 -2.19 -6.26 16.44
C GLU A 15 -0.88 -6.93 16.89
N GLN A 16 -0.14 -7.56 15.96
CA GLN A 16 1.16 -8.17 16.28
C GLN A 16 2.19 -7.13 16.75
N ALA A 17 2.16 -5.93 16.20
CA ALA A 17 3.05 -4.86 16.64
C ALA A 17 2.69 -4.36 18.06
N GLU A 18 1.41 -4.23 18.38
CA GLU A 18 0.94 -3.86 19.72
C GLU A 18 1.29 -4.93 20.76
N GLU A 19 1.09 -6.21 20.43
CA GLU A 19 1.50 -7.34 21.28
C GLU A 19 3.01 -7.33 21.55
N ALA A 20 3.81 -6.87 20.58
CA ALA A 20 5.26 -6.68 20.73
C ALA A 20 5.64 -5.40 21.49
N GLY A 21 4.67 -4.60 21.95
CA GLY A 21 4.88 -3.41 22.75
C GLY A 21 4.92 -2.09 21.99
N ALA A 22 4.58 -2.07 20.70
CA ALA A 22 4.42 -0.83 19.96
C ALA A 22 3.12 -0.12 20.38
N GLN A 23 3.12 1.21 20.37
CA GLN A 23 1.89 1.99 20.51
C GLN A 23 1.37 2.36 19.13
N LEU A 24 0.14 1.97 18.84
CA LEU A 24 -0.54 2.28 17.61
C LEU A 24 -1.46 3.48 17.80
N ILE A 25 -1.23 4.55 17.05
CA ILE A 25 -2.06 5.75 17.08
C ILE A 25 -2.62 5.96 15.67
N THR A 26 -3.87 5.58 15.48
CA THR A 26 -4.55 5.71 14.19
C THR A 26 -5.39 6.98 14.13
N GLY A 27 -5.69 7.44 12.90
CA GLY A 27 -6.54 8.62 12.69
C GLY A 27 -5.86 9.96 12.96
N ILE A 28 -4.58 9.96 13.32
CA ILE A 28 -3.78 11.17 13.55
C ILE A 28 -2.88 11.42 12.33
N ARG A 29 -2.94 12.65 11.80
CA ARG A 29 -2.05 13.08 10.72
C ARG A 29 -0.79 13.68 11.30
N VAL A 30 0.37 13.19 10.88
CA VAL A 30 1.65 13.83 11.14
C VAL A 30 1.84 14.99 10.17
N ASP A 31 1.96 16.20 10.67
CA ASP A 31 2.05 17.41 9.88
C ASP A 31 3.50 17.78 9.54
N ASN A 32 4.42 17.57 10.47
CA ASN A 32 5.82 17.92 10.31
C ASN A 32 6.76 16.95 11.06
N VAL A 33 8.01 16.94 10.61
CA VAL A 33 9.12 16.38 11.40
C VAL A 33 9.82 17.51 12.13
N VAL A 34 9.98 17.37 13.42
CA VAL A 34 10.59 18.40 14.26
C VAL A 34 12.10 18.25 14.26
N GLN A 35 12.79 19.35 13.96
CA GLN A 35 14.26 19.42 13.99
C GLN A 35 14.71 20.48 14.99
N ARG A 36 15.76 20.16 15.77
CA ARG A 36 16.48 21.11 16.64
C ARG A 36 17.99 20.93 16.38
N ASP A 37 18.68 22.01 16.14
CA ASP A 37 20.13 22.02 15.86
C ASP A 37 20.56 21.03 14.74
N GLY A 38 19.75 20.93 13.69
CA GLY A 38 20.01 20.05 12.55
C GLY A 38 19.74 18.55 12.79
N ARG A 39 19.16 18.19 13.95
CA ARG A 39 18.79 16.80 14.27
C ARG A 39 17.28 16.64 14.34
N VAL A 40 16.80 15.54 13.81
CA VAL A 40 15.41 15.11 14.02
C VAL A 40 15.24 14.72 15.47
N VAL A 41 14.22 15.28 16.14
CA VAL A 41 13.91 15.03 17.55
C VAL A 41 12.49 14.52 17.77
N GLY A 42 11.68 14.44 16.74
CA GLY A 42 10.32 13.93 16.84
C GLY A 42 9.44 14.32 15.67
N VAL A 43 8.14 14.23 15.87
CA VAL A 43 7.11 14.62 14.90
C VAL A 43 6.10 15.56 15.55
N GLU A 44 5.46 16.38 14.73
CA GLU A 44 4.32 17.22 15.11
C GLU A 44 3.05 16.65 14.50
N ALA A 45 2.03 16.47 15.33
CA ALA A 45 0.72 15.97 14.94
C ALA A 45 -0.36 16.68 15.74
N ASP A 46 -1.35 17.27 15.09
CA ASP A 46 -2.47 18.01 15.68
C ASP A 46 -2.03 19.14 16.68
N GLY A 47 -0.85 19.73 16.45
CA GLY A 47 -0.26 20.77 17.29
C GLY A 47 0.56 20.26 18.49
N ASP A 48 0.59 18.97 18.74
CA ASP A 48 1.41 18.34 19.76
C ASP A 48 2.72 17.80 19.17
N ILE A 49 3.77 17.79 19.99
CA ILE A 49 5.08 17.24 19.61
C ILE A 49 5.29 15.91 20.32
N LEU A 50 5.50 14.86 19.53
CA LEU A 50 5.92 13.54 19.99
C LEU A 50 7.42 13.41 19.79
N GLU A 51 8.18 13.43 20.89
CA GLU A 51 9.64 13.32 20.83
C GLU A 51 10.08 11.87 20.58
N ALA A 52 11.10 11.70 19.75
CA ALA A 52 11.68 10.41 19.41
C ALA A 52 13.18 10.51 19.12
N LYS A 53 13.91 9.45 19.43
CA LYS A 53 15.34 9.34 19.09
C LYS A 53 15.57 9.08 17.61
N VAL A 54 14.62 8.43 16.95
CA VAL A 54 14.61 8.09 15.52
C VAL A 54 13.19 8.24 15.00
N VAL A 55 13.05 8.81 13.82
CA VAL A 55 11.79 8.89 13.06
C VAL A 55 11.96 8.13 11.75
N ILE A 56 11.04 7.22 11.46
CA ILE A 56 10.99 6.48 10.19
C ILE A 56 9.81 7.01 9.39
N LEU A 57 10.08 7.54 8.21
CA LEU A 57 9.06 7.97 7.26
C LEU A 57 8.70 6.78 6.37
N ALA A 58 7.46 6.30 6.49
CA ALA A 58 6.91 5.19 5.71
C ALA A 58 5.55 5.56 5.10
N ASP A 59 5.41 6.81 4.66
CA ASP A 59 4.20 7.47 4.19
C ASP A 59 3.91 7.25 2.70
N GLY A 60 4.58 6.27 2.09
CA GLY A 60 4.32 5.79 0.73
C GLY A 60 4.95 6.66 -0.36
N VAL A 61 4.50 6.46 -1.60
CA VAL A 61 5.11 7.06 -2.80
C VAL A 61 5.07 8.60 -2.80
N ASN A 62 4.04 9.20 -2.22
CA ASN A 62 3.92 10.67 -2.17
C ASN A 62 4.88 11.31 -1.18
N SER A 63 5.23 10.63 -0.11
CA SER A 63 6.30 10.95 0.84
C SER A 63 6.47 12.45 1.15
N LEU A 64 5.34 13.11 1.47
CA LEU A 64 5.27 14.57 1.61
C LEU A 64 6.20 15.12 2.70
N LEU A 65 6.40 14.35 3.77
CA LEU A 65 7.32 14.72 4.84
C LEU A 65 8.77 14.62 4.41
N ALA A 66 9.12 13.59 3.62
CA ALA A 66 10.46 13.46 3.07
C ALA A 66 10.78 14.57 2.05
N GLU A 67 9.81 15.00 1.25
CA GLU A 67 9.94 16.15 0.36
C GLU A 67 10.17 17.44 1.14
N LYS A 68 9.38 17.70 2.19
CA LYS A 68 9.55 18.87 3.08
C LYS A 68 10.93 18.92 3.73
N LEU A 69 11.52 17.78 4.05
CA LEU A 69 12.86 17.67 4.62
C LEU A 69 13.99 17.74 3.59
N GLY A 70 13.68 17.80 2.30
CA GLY A 70 14.67 17.74 1.23
C GLY A 70 15.32 16.36 1.05
N MET A 71 14.77 15.32 1.67
CA MET A 71 15.25 13.93 1.56
C MET A 71 14.76 13.23 0.30
N ALA A 72 13.65 13.69 -0.25
CA ALA A 72 13.08 13.18 -1.50
C ALA A 72 12.77 14.35 -2.44
N LYS A 73 12.90 14.10 -3.73
CA LYS A 73 12.41 15.00 -4.76
C LYS A 73 10.95 14.70 -5.05
N ARG A 74 10.23 15.71 -5.53
CA ARG A 74 8.88 15.53 -6.06
C ARG A 74 8.88 14.43 -7.12
N VAL A 75 7.91 13.54 -7.05
CA VAL A 75 7.78 12.45 -8.01
C VAL A 75 7.36 12.98 -9.38
N GLU A 76 8.12 12.63 -10.41
CA GLU A 76 7.82 12.99 -11.80
C GLU A 76 6.89 11.95 -12.42
N ALA A 77 5.98 12.39 -13.30
CA ALA A 77 5.04 11.50 -13.98
C ALA A 77 5.73 10.35 -14.74
N SER A 78 6.93 10.63 -15.27
CA SER A 78 7.77 9.62 -15.97
C SER A 78 8.22 8.43 -15.09
N HIS A 79 8.15 8.57 -13.78
CA HIS A 79 8.62 7.57 -12.83
C HIS A 79 7.49 6.91 -12.02
N VAL A 80 6.24 7.16 -12.40
CA VAL A 80 5.08 6.62 -11.68
C VAL A 80 4.09 5.95 -12.62
N ALA A 81 3.34 5.04 -12.03
CA ALA A 81 2.18 4.42 -12.63
C ALA A 81 0.96 4.64 -11.74
N VAL A 82 -0.21 4.68 -12.33
CA VAL A 82 -1.49 4.70 -11.63
C VAL A 82 -2.13 3.32 -11.72
N GLY A 83 -2.60 2.82 -10.59
CA GLY A 83 -3.33 1.57 -10.49
C GLY A 83 -4.79 1.81 -10.11
N VAL A 84 -5.69 1.09 -10.77
CA VAL A 84 -7.11 0.99 -10.41
C VAL A 84 -7.43 -0.44 -10.11
N LYS A 85 -8.15 -0.68 -9.01
CA LYS A 85 -8.55 -2.02 -8.60
C LYS A 85 -10.01 -2.03 -8.16
N GLU A 86 -10.69 -3.08 -8.57
CA GLU A 86 -12.04 -3.43 -8.13
C GLU A 86 -12.04 -4.75 -7.37
N LEU A 87 -12.88 -4.86 -6.35
CA LEU A 87 -13.14 -6.10 -5.64
C LEU A 87 -14.52 -6.61 -6.06
N ILE A 88 -14.53 -7.80 -6.66
CA ILE A 88 -15.75 -8.45 -7.13
C ILE A 88 -16.10 -9.55 -6.12
N GLU A 89 -17.23 -9.45 -5.45
CA GLU A 89 -17.70 -10.45 -4.51
C GLU A 89 -18.33 -11.65 -5.26
N LEU A 90 -17.90 -12.84 -4.90
CA LEU A 90 -18.43 -14.10 -5.41
C LEU A 90 -18.44 -15.15 -4.29
N PRO A 91 -19.39 -16.09 -4.30
CA PRO A 91 -19.34 -17.22 -3.39
C PRO A 91 -18.03 -18.01 -3.53
N LYS A 92 -17.47 -18.48 -2.40
CA LYS A 92 -16.22 -19.25 -2.38
C LYS A 92 -16.25 -20.42 -3.38
N SER A 93 -17.34 -21.20 -3.38
CA SER A 93 -17.49 -22.33 -4.30
C SER A 93 -17.44 -21.94 -5.77
N VAL A 94 -17.90 -20.74 -6.13
CA VAL A 94 -17.84 -20.23 -7.50
C VAL A 94 -16.40 -19.88 -7.89
N ILE A 95 -15.64 -19.31 -6.96
CA ILE A 95 -14.22 -19.00 -7.18
C ILE A 95 -13.42 -20.31 -7.30
N GLU A 96 -13.62 -21.23 -6.37
CA GLU A 96 -12.94 -22.54 -6.38
C GLU A 96 -13.21 -23.31 -7.68
N ASP A 97 -14.47 -23.35 -8.14
CA ASP A 97 -14.85 -24.01 -9.38
C ASP A 97 -14.23 -23.34 -10.62
N ARG A 98 -14.36 -22.02 -10.75
CA ARG A 98 -13.85 -21.28 -11.91
C ARG A 98 -12.34 -21.30 -12.05
N PHE A 99 -11.61 -21.30 -10.95
CA PHE A 99 -10.16 -21.29 -10.92
C PHE A 99 -9.54 -22.65 -10.59
N GLN A 100 -10.37 -23.69 -10.40
CA GLN A 100 -9.96 -25.06 -10.07
C GLN A 100 -9.10 -25.12 -8.80
N LEU A 101 -9.49 -24.38 -7.76
CA LEU A 101 -8.78 -24.26 -6.52
C LEU A 101 -9.29 -25.27 -5.48
N GLN A 102 -8.41 -25.72 -4.61
CA GLN A 102 -8.74 -26.61 -3.50
C GLN A 102 -8.17 -26.07 -2.17
N GLY A 103 -8.96 -26.17 -1.11
CA GLY A 103 -8.51 -25.79 0.21
C GLY A 103 -8.11 -24.31 0.33
N ASN A 104 -6.81 -24.07 0.57
CA ASN A 104 -6.23 -22.74 0.70
C ASN A 104 -5.46 -22.29 -0.55
N GLU A 105 -5.70 -22.90 -1.70
CA GLU A 105 -5.09 -22.49 -2.93
C GLU A 105 -5.65 -21.16 -3.42
N GLY A 106 -4.82 -20.42 -4.16
CA GLY A 106 -5.19 -19.18 -4.81
C GLY A 106 -4.58 -19.09 -6.22
N ALA A 107 -5.19 -18.29 -7.05
CA ALA A 107 -4.69 -17.98 -8.40
C ALA A 107 -4.32 -16.51 -8.51
N ALA A 108 -3.22 -16.24 -9.22
CA ALA A 108 -2.80 -14.91 -9.61
C ALA A 108 -2.51 -14.90 -11.11
N CYS A 109 -3.21 -14.04 -11.85
CA CYS A 109 -3.02 -13.86 -13.28
C CYS A 109 -2.52 -12.44 -13.54
N LEU A 110 -1.52 -12.31 -14.39
CA LEU A 110 -1.02 -11.04 -14.89
C LEU A 110 -1.25 -10.95 -16.40
N PHE A 111 -1.65 -9.80 -16.87
CA PHE A 111 -1.97 -9.52 -18.25
C PHE A 111 -1.08 -8.39 -18.76
N ALA A 112 -0.41 -8.59 -19.87
CA ALA A 112 0.40 -7.58 -20.53
C ALA A 112 -0.10 -7.29 -21.95
N GLY A 113 0.19 -6.11 -22.47
CA GLY A 113 -0.14 -5.71 -23.83
C GLY A 113 -1.46 -4.94 -23.94
N ALA A 114 -2.47 -5.47 -24.59
CA ALA A 114 -3.73 -4.79 -24.91
C ALA A 114 -4.42 -4.05 -23.74
N PRO A 115 -4.38 -4.52 -22.47
CA PRO A 115 -5.04 -3.82 -21.37
C PRO A 115 -4.57 -2.38 -21.16
N THR A 116 -3.35 -2.02 -21.56
CA THR A 116 -2.77 -0.70 -21.36
C THR A 116 -2.55 0.08 -22.67
N ASP A 117 -3.08 -0.41 -23.78
CA ASP A 117 -2.95 0.19 -25.11
C ASP A 117 -1.49 0.53 -25.50
N GLY A 118 -0.58 -0.38 -25.16
CA GLY A 118 0.85 -0.23 -25.46
C GLY A 118 1.66 0.59 -24.43
N LEU A 119 1.01 1.20 -23.43
CA LEU A 119 1.71 1.86 -22.34
C LEU A 119 2.34 0.82 -21.39
N MET A 120 3.38 1.21 -20.68
CA MET A 120 3.98 0.39 -19.65
C MET A 120 2.97 0.07 -18.55
N GLY A 121 2.82 -1.21 -18.24
CA GLY A 121 1.88 -1.67 -17.23
C GLY A 121 1.21 -2.98 -17.60
N GLY A 122 0.00 -3.19 -17.12
CA GLY A 122 -0.77 -4.40 -17.40
C GLY A 122 -1.96 -4.56 -16.46
N GLY A 123 -2.68 -5.65 -16.66
CA GLY A 123 -3.77 -6.07 -15.80
C GLY A 123 -3.33 -7.12 -14.79
N PHE A 124 -4.07 -7.23 -13.71
CA PHE A 124 -3.93 -8.29 -12.73
C PHE A 124 -5.28 -8.80 -12.26
N LEU A 125 -5.32 -10.08 -11.92
CA LEU A 125 -6.44 -10.72 -11.25
C LEU A 125 -5.90 -11.63 -10.16
N TYR A 126 -6.42 -11.46 -8.95
CA TYR A 126 -6.08 -12.32 -7.81
C TYR A 126 -7.36 -12.88 -7.20
N THR A 127 -7.36 -14.18 -6.90
CA THR A 127 -8.42 -14.78 -6.11
C THR A 127 -8.19 -14.55 -4.63
N ASN A 128 -9.26 -14.29 -3.90
CA ASN A 128 -9.35 -14.35 -2.45
C ASN A 128 -10.47 -15.34 -2.09
N GLU A 129 -10.71 -15.59 -0.83
CA GLU A 129 -11.68 -16.61 -0.42
C GLU A 129 -13.10 -16.36 -0.99
N THR A 130 -13.56 -15.10 -0.94
CA THR A 130 -14.91 -14.70 -1.36
C THR A 130 -14.90 -13.48 -2.29
N THR A 131 -13.72 -13.08 -2.79
CA THR A 131 -13.61 -11.96 -3.71
C THR A 131 -12.55 -12.23 -4.78
N LEU A 132 -12.69 -11.54 -5.90
CA LEU A 132 -11.64 -11.37 -6.90
C LEU A 132 -11.12 -9.93 -6.83
N SER A 133 -9.81 -9.77 -6.82
CA SER A 133 -9.18 -8.47 -7.04
C SER A 133 -8.81 -8.35 -8.51
N LEU A 134 -9.49 -7.49 -9.24
CA LEU A 134 -9.23 -7.21 -10.64
C LEU A 134 -8.74 -5.78 -10.79
N GLY A 135 -7.67 -5.56 -11.55
CA GLY A 135 -7.18 -4.21 -11.72
C GLY A 135 -6.25 -4.03 -12.92
N LEU A 136 -5.94 -2.77 -13.14
CA LEU A 136 -5.00 -2.29 -14.16
C LEU A 136 -3.97 -1.36 -13.51
N VAL A 137 -2.76 -1.41 -14.03
CA VAL A 137 -1.69 -0.46 -13.71
C VAL A 137 -1.18 0.11 -15.01
N CYS A 138 -1.04 1.42 -15.10
CA CYS A 138 -0.58 2.11 -16.30
C CYS A 138 0.44 3.19 -15.93
N GLY A 139 1.58 3.20 -16.60
CA GLY A 139 2.57 4.27 -16.50
C GLY A 139 2.00 5.61 -16.99
N LEU A 140 2.40 6.72 -16.38
CA LEU A 140 1.92 8.06 -16.73
C LEU A 140 2.76 8.75 -17.80
N HIS A 141 3.63 8.03 -18.49
CA HIS A 141 4.49 8.55 -19.55
C HIS A 141 4.33 7.75 -20.84
N HIS A 142 4.49 8.39 -21.93
CA HIS A 142 4.55 7.82 -23.28
C HIS A 142 6.01 7.59 -23.69
#